data_ffc6a7d0292b66b0c857ba6758be55ec
#
_entry.id   ffc6a7d0292b66b0c857ba6758be55ec
#
_cell.length_a   1.000
_cell.length_b   1.000
_cell.length_c   1.000
_cell.angle_alpha   90.00
_cell.angle_beta   90.00
_cell.angle_gamma   90.00
#
_symmetry.space_group_name_H-M   'P 1'
#
loop_
_entity.id
_entity.type
_entity.pdbx_description
1 polymer ?
#
loop_
_entity_poly.entity_id
_entity_poly.type
_entity_poly.pdbx_seq_one_letter_code
_entity_poly.pdbx_strand_id
1 'polypeptide(L)'
;LLTGMQNYQFRALDPQTDYLFFVFGVSYKNEPTTTPETFEFKTRRATLKKDAVISITEVEKGSTWFKVKFDCNDPDIFYYGDVMLPDIYEQYCGSNPDNIPAYVKDYLTALKAENDEFNAMSMAQFISYITVNGESEYDTALTDVANSLLPEMEYPVFAIGIANDGSFTTEPVVKMVRTGETERNN
;
A
#
# COMPACT_ATOMS: atom_id res chain seq x y z
N LEU A 1 1.81 28.12 -8.78
CA LEU A 1 0.76 29.05 -8.35
C LEU A 1 -0.60 28.48 -8.71
N LEU A 2 -1.53 28.46 -7.75
CA LEU A 2 -2.91 28.04 -7.94
C LEU A 2 -3.79 29.27 -8.16
N THR A 3 -4.79 29.16 -9.04
CA THR A 3 -5.77 30.22 -9.28
C THR A 3 -7.18 29.64 -9.28
N GLY A 4 -8.16 30.43 -8.81
CA GLY A 4 -9.55 29.98 -8.72
C GLY A 4 -9.79 28.96 -7.60
N MET A 5 -10.95 28.27 -7.65
CA MET A 5 -11.30 27.24 -6.69
C MET A 5 -10.45 25.97 -6.95
N GLN A 6 -9.80 25.46 -5.93
CA GLN A 6 -8.99 24.26 -5.97
C GLN A 6 -9.43 23.26 -4.91
N ASN A 7 -9.47 21.98 -5.28
CA ASN A 7 -9.60 20.89 -4.34
C ASN A 7 -8.21 20.28 -4.12
N TYR A 8 -7.79 20.18 -2.87
CA TYR A 8 -6.50 19.63 -2.51
C TYR A 8 -6.66 18.54 -1.46
N GLN A 9 -6.06 17.38 -1.72
CA GLN A 9 -6.05 16.26 -0.80
C GLN A 9 -4.65 16.13 -0.19
N PHE A 10 -4.55 16.30 1.12
CA PHE A 10 -3.33 16.01 1.85
C PHE A 10 -3.26 14.53 2.19
N ARG A 11 -2.11 13.91 1.91
CA ARG A 11 -1.79 12.52 2.24
C ARG A 11 -0.65 12.50 3.24
N ALA A 12 -0.36 11.33 3.80
CA ALA A 12 0.76 11.16 4.74
C ALA A 12 0.70 12.08 5.97
N LEU A 13 -0.51 12.33 6.46
CA LEU A 13 -0.71 13.00 7.74
C LEU A 13 -0.77 11.98 8.87
N ASP A 14 -0.08 12.28 9.98
CA ASP A 14 -0.14 11.44 11.18
C ASP A 14 -1.54 11.46 11.79
N PRO A 15 -2.05 10.32 12.33
CA PRO A 15 -3.37 10.25 12.93
C PRO A 15 -3.41 10.96 14.29
N GLN A 16 -4.61 11.36 14.73
CA GLN A 16 -4.87 12.05 16.00
C GLN A 16 -3.98 13.28 16.25
N THR A 17 -3.46 13.88 15.17
CA THR A 17 -2.54 15.02 15.20
C THR A 17 -3.25 16.29 14.80
N ASP A 18 -2.96 17.37 15.51
CA ASP A 18 -3.48 18.70 15.21
C ASP A 18 -2.62 19.35 14.13
N TYR A 19 -3.26 19.83 13.07
CA TYR A 19 -2.62 20.48 11.93
C TYR A 19 -3.17 21.88 11.72
N LEU A 20 -2.30 22.78 11.30
CA LEU A 20 -2.62 24.10 10.83
C LEU A 20 -2.40 24.16 9.32
N PHE A 21 -3.48 24.33 8.57
CA PHE A 21 -3.42 24.67 7.15
C PHE A 21 -3.46 26.19 7.01
N PHE A 22 -2.62 26.72 6.14
CA PHE A 22 -2.64 28.15 5.81
C PHE A 22 -2.49 28.37 4.30
N VAL A 23 -3.09 29.44 3.82
CA VAL A 23 -3.02 29.87 2.42
C VAL A 23 -2.87 31.37 2.34
N PHE A 24 -2.06 31.85 1.43
CA PHE A 24 -1.91 33.27 1.13
C PHE A 24 -1.53 33.48 -0.33
N GLY A 25 -1.84 34.67 -0.84
CA GLY A 25 -1.46 35.06 -2.20
C GLY A 25 0.00 35.46 -2.27
N VAL A 26 0.65 35.11 -3.41
CA VAL A 26 2.02 35.53 -3.72
C VAL A 26 2.10 36.13 -5.11
N SER A 27 2.91 37.17 -5.28
CA SER A 27 3.24 37.75 -6.58
C SER A 27 4.22 36.85 -7.35
N TYR A 28 4.42 37.15 -8.62
CA TYR A 28 5.46 36.48 -9.42
C TYR A 28 6.90 36.72 -8.91
N LYS A 29 7.09 37.69 -8.02
CA LYS A 29 8.36 37.97 -7.31
C LYS A 29 8.48 37.29 -5.96
N ASN A 30 7.54 36.34 -5.64
CA ASN A 30 7.46 35.68 -4.34
C ASN A 30 7.16 36.59 -3.14
N GLU A 31 6.57 37.77 -3.37
CA GLU A 31 6.15 38.67 -2.31
C GLU A 31 4.70 38.35 -1.89
N PRO A 32 4.38 38.27 -0.60
CA PRO A 32 3.00 38.08 -0.14
C PRO A 32 2.08 39.19 -0.66
N THR A 33 0.91 38.83 -1.19
CA THR A 33 -0.09 39.78 -1.73
C THR A 33 -1.39 39.79 -0.91
N THR A 34 -1.57 38.82 -0.01
CA THR A 34 -2.70 38.77 0.92
C THR A 34 -2.20 38.38 2.31
N THR A 35 -2.99 38.67 3.34
CA THR A 35 -2.80 38.07 4.66
C THR A 35 -3.05 36.58 4.59
N PRO A 36 -2.32 35.75 5.39
CA PRO A 36 -2.61 34.31 5.48
C PRO A 36 -4.01 34.05 6.07
N GLU A 37 -4.74 33.18 5.38
CA GLU A 37 -5.94 32.55 5.94
C GLU A 37 -5.52 31.23 6.57
N THR A 38 -6.03 30.89 7.75
CA THR A 38 -5.67 29.70 8.51
C THR A 38 -6.87 28.85 8.82
N PHE A 39 -6.67 27.51 8.80
CA PHE A 39 -7.67 26.52 9.17
C PHE A 39 -7.02 25.44 10.03
N GLU A 40 -7.51 25.25 11.24
CA GLU A 40 -7.05 24.20 12.15
C GLU A 40 -7.95 22.97 12.03
N PHE A 41 -7.35 21.79 11.99
CA PHE A 41 -8.08 20.54 12.03
C PHE A 41 -7.26 19.45 12.72
N LYS A 42 -7.95 18.42 13.20
CA LYS A 42 -7.34 17.24 13.79
C LYS A 42 -7.64 16.02 12.93
N THR A 43 -6.63 15.25 12.59
CA THR A 43 -6.80 13.97 11.91
C THR A 43 -7.47 12.95 12.83
N ARG A 44 -8.27 12.07 12.24
CA ARG A 44 -8.97 11.01 12.96
C ARG A 44 -8.13 9.75 13.01
N ARG A 45 -8.43 8.86 13.97
CA ARG A 45 -7.92 7.50 13.97
C ARG A 45 -8.60 6.72 12.86
N ALA A 46 -7.84 5.86 12.17
CA ALA A 46 -8.42 4.93 11.23
C ALA A 46 -9.27 3.88 11.96
N THR A 47 -10.32 3.43 11.29
CA THR A 47 -11.22 2.37 11.78
C THR A 47 -11.36 1.31 10.71
N LEU A 48 -11.56 0.06 11.13
CA LEU A 48 -11.85 -1.05 10.23
C LEU A 48 -13.12 -0.75 9.44
N LYS A 49 -13.02 -0.74 8.11
CA LYS A 49 -14.15 -0.55 7.19
C LYS A 49 -14.62 -1.92 6.69
N LYS A 50 -15.65 -2.45 7.31
CA LYS A 50 -16.18 -3.80 7.05
C LYS A 50 -16.77 -3.99 5.64
N ASP A 51 -17.19 -2.90 5.01
CA ASP A 51 -17.79 -2.92 3.67
C ASP A 51 -16.75 -2.72 2.54
N ALA A 52 -15.51 -2.41 2.90
CA ALA A 52 -14.43 -2.32 1.95
C ALA A 52 -13.93 -3.73 1.60
N VAL A 53 -13.91 -4.03 0.31
CA VAL A 53 -13.49 -5.33 -0.23
C VAL A 53 -12.35 -5.11 -1.21
N ILE A 54 -11.22 -5.73 -0.93
CA ILE A 54 -10.10 -5.80 -1.87
C ILE A 54 -10.23 -7.11 -2.65
N SER A 55 -10.16 -7.05 -3.97
CA SER A 55 -10.16 -8.22 -4.85
C SER A 55 -8.80 -8.43 -5.49
N ILE A 56 -8.45 -9.70 -5.72
CA ILE A 56 -7.20 -10.10 -6.39
C ILE A 56 -7.59 -10.92 -7.63
N THR A 57 -7.19 -10.47 -8.82
CA THR A 57 -7.49 -11.14 -10.08
C THR A 57 -6.20 -11.51 -10.79
N GLU A 58 -6.03 -12.79 -11.19
CA GLU A 58 -4.94 -13.23 -12.05
C GLU A 58 -5.15 -12.64 -13.45
N VAL A 59 -4.11 -12.00 -13.99
CA VAL A 59 -4.14 -11.36 -15.32
C VAL A 59 -3.38 -12.21 -16.33
N GLU A 60 -2.14 -12.58 -15.98
CA GLU A 60 -1.22 -13.30 -16.86
C GLU A 60 -0.24 -14.11 -16.04
N LYS A 61 0.34 -15.17 -16.61
CA LYS A 61 1.39 -15.97 -15.95
C LYS A 61 2.34 -16.64 -16.94
N GLY A 62 3.56 -16.80 -16.51
CA GLY A 62 4.57 -17.65 -17.12
C GLY A 62 5.04 -18.74 -16.15
N SER A 63 6.09 -19.46 -16.52
CA SER A 63 6.62 -20.55 -15.69
C SER A 63 7.24 -20.09 -14.37
N THR A 64 7.77 -18.87 -14.32
CA THR A 64 8.47 -18.32 -13.15
C THR A 64 8.00 -16.91 -12.77
N TRP A 65 6.86 -16.51 -13.25
CA TRP A 65 6.27 -15.20 -12.96
C TRP A 65 4.75 -15.24 -13.13
N PHE A 66 4.08 -14.29 -12.56
CA PHE A 66 2.67 -13.97 -12.82
C PHE A 66 2.39 -12.50 -12.59
N LYS A 67 1.29 -12.07 -13.17
CA LYS A 67 0.74 -10.73 -12.99
C LYS A 67 -0.65 -10.85 -12.38
N VAL A 68 -0.89 -10.06 -11.35
CA VAL A 68 -2.20 -9.94 -10.72
C VAL A 68 -2.65 -8.49 -10.72
N LYS A 69 -3.95 -8.29 -10.65
CA LYS A 69 -4.58 -7.01 -10.45
C LYS A 69 -5.25 -7.00 -9.09
N PHE A 70 -4.94 -5.98 -8.30
CA PHE A 70 -5.67 -5.61 -7.10
C PHE A 70 -6.69 -4.55 -7.42
N ASP A 71 -7.84 -4.59 -6.78
CA ASP A 71 -8.86 -3.55 -6.87
C ASP A 71 -9.62 -3.45 -5.55
N CYS A 72 -9.85 -2.23 -5.07
CA CYS A 72 -10.63 -1.97 -3.87
C CYS A 72 -11.89 -1.19 -4.23
N ASN A 73 -13.05 -1.68 -3.78
CA ASN A 73 -14.36 -1.05 -4.02
C ASN A 73 -14.55 0.29 -3.30
N ASP A 74 -13.71 0.61 -2.30
CA ASP A 74 -13.72 1.88 -1.58
C ASP A 74 -12.49 2.70 -1.97
N PRO A 75 -12.65 3.84 -2.68
CA PRO A 75 -11.52 4.65 -3.17
C PRO A 75 -10.77 5.36 -2.04
N ASP A 76 -11.30 5.41 -0.84
CA ASP A 76 -10.64 6.00 0.34
C ASP A 76 -9.74 5.01 1.08
N ILE A 77 -9.76 3.72 0.69
CA ILE A 77 -8.89 2.70 1.26
C ILE A 77 -7.58 2.66 0.50
N PHE A 78 -6.50 2.86 1.25
CA PHE A 78 -5.15 2.55 0.82
C PHE A 78 -4.80 1.15 1.29
N TYR A 79 -4.19 0.35 0.43
CA TYR A 79 -3.82 -1.03 0.75
C TYR A 79 -2.40 -1.35 0.34
N TYR A 80 -1.81 -2.27 1.07
CA TYR A 80 -0.56 -2.94 0.74
C TYR A 80 -0.88 -4.31 0.16
N GLY A 81 -0.32 -4.63 -0.99
CA GLY A 81 -0.47 -5.93 -1.64
C GLY A 81 0.89 -6.48 -2.05
N ASP A 82 1.09 -7.78 -1.84
CA ASP A 82 2.37 -8.45 -2.13
C ASP A 82 2.16 -9.95 -2.34
N VAL A 83 3.24 -10.65 -2.68
CA VAL A 83 3.31 -12.09 -2.78
C VAL A 83 4.25 -12.64 -1.71
N MET A 84 3.88 -13.75 -1.08
CA MET A 84 4.79 -14.49 -0.20
C MET A 84 5.31 -15.76 -0.88
N LEU A 85 6.52 -16.17 -0.50
CA LEU A 85 6.96 -17.54 -0.77
C LEU A 85 6.16 -18.50 0.12
N PRO A 86 5.84 -19.72 -0.35
CA PRO A 86 5.00 -20.66 0.41
C PRO A 86 5.56 -21.04 1.79
N ASP A 87 6.87 -21.18 1.90
CA ASP A 87 7.58 -21.46 3.16
C ASP A 87 7.50 -20.29 4.14
N ILE A 88 7.57 -19.06 3.66
CA ILE A 88 7.37 -17.85 4.46
C ILE A 88 5.94 -17.77 4.97
N TYR A 89 4.97 -18.05 4.11
CA TYR A 89 3.55 -18.06 4.49
C TYR A 89 3.25 -19.12 5.56
N GLU A 90 3.80 -20.34 5.39
CA GLU A 90 3.68 -21.39 6.40
C GLU A 90 4.38 -20.99 7.71
N GLN A 91 5.63 -20.53 7.65
CA GLN A 91 6.44 -20.23 8.83
C GLN A 91 5.86 -19.09 9.67
N TYR A 92 5.43 -18.00 9.04
CA TYR A 92 5.01 -16.78 9.75
C TYR A 92 3.51 -16.64 9.90
N CYS A 93 2.74 -17.26 9.02
CA CYS A 93 1.28 -17.19 9.06
C CYS A 93 0.62 -18.54 9.38
N GLY A 94 1.36 -19.65 9.39
CA GLY A 94 0.79 -20.99 9.56
C GLY A 94 -0.22 -21.32 8.48
N SER A 95 -0.02 -20.79 7.26
CA SER A 95 -0.97 -20.86 6.13
C SER A 95 -2.39 -20.34 6.46
N ASN A 96 -2.50 -19.47 7.48
CA ASN A 96 -3.75 -18.86 7.90
C ASN A 96 -3.78 -17.36 7.56
N PRO A 97 -4.74 -16.89 6.74
CA PRO A 97 -4.90 -15.48 6.39
C PRO A 97 -5.03 -14.54 7.60
N ASP A 98 -5.65 -15.00 8.69
CA ASP A 98 -5.87 -14.20 9.90
C ASP A 98 -4.55 -13.75 10.56
N ASN A 99 -3.43 -14.39 10.25
CA ASN A 99 -2.11 -14.05 10.76
C ASN A 99 -1.34 -13.06 9.87
N ILE A 100 -1.85 -12.73 8.67
CA ILE A 100 -1.22 -11.75 7.77
C ILE A 100 -1.06 -10.37 8.41
N PRO A 101 -2.01 -9.83 9.18
CA PRO A 101 -1.80 -8.53 9.80
C PRO A 101 -0.57 -8.48 10.73
N ALA A 102 -0.32 -9.55 11.48
CA ALA A 102 0.86 -9.63 12.34
C ALA A 102 2.15 -9.68 11.50
N TYR A 103 2.20 -10.54 10.50
CA TYR A 103 3.33 -10.62 9.58
C TYR A 103 3.61 -9.29 8.88
N VAL A 104 2.59 -8.65 8.30
CA VAL A 104 2.75 -7.37 7.59
C VAL A 104 3.26 -6.28 8.52
N LYS A 105 2.75 -6.21 9.74
CA LYS A 105 3.22 -5.25 10.75
C LYS A 105 4.70 -5.42 11.06
N ASP A 106 5.15 -6.66 11.29
CA ASP A 106 6.54 -6.97 11.61
C ASP A 106 7.44 -6.70 10.39
N TYR A 107 7.03 -7.14 9.21
CA TYR A 107 7.74 -6.93 7.96
C TYR A 107 7.93 -5.45 7.65
N LEU A 108 6.86 -4.64 7.69
CA LEU A 108 6.94 -3.21 7.40
C LEU A 108 7.74 -2.44 8.47
N THR A 109 7.72 -2.91 9.71
CA THR A 109 8.54 -2.35 10.78
C THR A 109 10.02 -2.59 10.51
N ALA A 110 10.39 -3.82 10.12
CA ALA A 110 11.76 -4.18 9.75
C ALA A 110 12.21 -3.42 8.49
N LEU A 111 11.40 -3.42 7.42
CA LEU A 111 11.68 -2.72 6.18
C LEU A 111 11.96 -1.24 6.41
N LYS A 112 11.15 -0.58 7.25
CA LYS A 112 11.36 0.82 7.61
C LYS A 112 12.66 1.04 8.39
N ALA A 113 13.00 0.14 9.31
CA ALA A 113 14.18 0.27 10.16
C ALA A 113 15.50 -0.02 9.42
N GLU A 114 15.48 -0.94 8.47
CA GLU A 114 16.67 -1.41 7.74
C GLU A 114 17.03 -0.56 6.52
N ASN A 115 16.11 0.28 6.04
CA ASN A 115 16.33 1.17 4.91
C ASN A 115 16.48 2.60 5.40
N ASP A 116 17.64 3.23 5.18
CA ASP A 116 17.96 4.60 5.65
C ASP A 116 16.95 5.65 5.13
N GLU A 117 16.49 5.52 3.89
CA GLU A 117 15.51 6.44 3.30
C GLU A 117 14.15 6.30 4.01
N PHE A 118 13.68 5.08 4.21
CA PHE A 118 12.41 4.82 4.91
C PHE A 118 12.49 5.16 6.39
N ASN A 119 13.63 4.92 7.03
CA ASN A 119 13.84 5.26 8.43
C ASN A 119 13.73 6.76 8.69
N ALA A 120 14.16 7.60 7.75
CA ALA A 120 14.05 9.06 7.81
C ALA A 120 12.59 9.57 7.64
N MET A 121 11.68 8.77 7.09
CA MET A 121 10.28 9.14 6.90
C MET A 121 9.49 9.05 8.22
N SER A 122 8.46 9.88 8.38
CA SER A 122 7.41 9.60 9.36
C SER A 122 6.66 8.30 8.99
N MET A 123 5.93 7.70 9.92
CA MET A 123 5.11 6.51 9.62
C MET A 123 4.10 6.82 8.50
N ALA A 124 3.44 7.97 8.56
CA ALA A 124 2.47 8.37 7.56
C ALA A 124 3.08 8.53 6.16
N GLN A 125 4.28 9.09 6.07
CA GLN A 125 5.01 9.19 4.79
C GLN A 125 5.39 7.81 4.26
N PHE A 126 5.92 6.95 5.10
CA PHE A 126 6.30 5.58 4.74
C PHE A 126 5.08 4.78 4.24
N ILE A 127 3.98 4.76 4.99
CA ILE A 127 2.76 4.06 4.57
C ILE A 127 2.22 4.63 3.26
N SER A 128 2.19 5.96 3.09
CA SER A 128 1.76 6.58 1.83
C SER A 128 2.65 6.21 0.64
N TYR A 129 3.92 5.91 0.87
CA TYR A 129 4.87 5.50 -0.17
C TYR A 129 4.64 4.05 -0.64
N ILE A 130 4.35 3.13 0.29
CA ILE A 130 4.24 1.69 0.01
C ILE A 130 2.81 1.22 -0.32
N THR A 131 1.80 2.06 -0.18
CA THR A 131 0.40 1.71 -0.42
C THR A 131 -0.14 2.33 -1.69
N VAL A 132 -1.14 1.68 -2.26
CA VAL A 132 -1.91 2.14 -3.40
C VAL A 132 -3.40 2.19 -3.06
N ASN A 133 -4.23 2.82 -3.89
CA ASN A 133 -5.69 2.80 -3.76
C ASN A 133 -6.35 2.57 -5.13
N GLY A 134 -7.59 2.08 -5.12
CA GLY A 134 -8.30 1.71 -6.34
C GLY A 134 -7.68 0.50 -7.05
N GLU A 135 -7.60 0.56 -8.37
CA GLU A 135 -7.01 -0.52 -9.19
C GLU A 135 -5.49 -0.37 -9.31
N SER A 136 -4.75 -1.47 -9.14
CA SER A 136 -3.32 -1.52 -9.38
C SER A 136 -2.89 -2.89 -9.93
N GLU A 137 -1.86 -2.91 -10.76
CA GLU A 137 -1.23 -4.14 -11.24
C GLU A 137 0.05 -4.44 -10.47
N TYR A 138 0.28 -5.73 -10.19
CA TYR A 138 1.48 -6.24 -9.57
C TYR A 138 2.07 -7.33 -10.47
N ASP A 139 3.28 -7.08 -10.99
CA ASP A 139 4.00 -7.98 -11.87
C ASP A 139 5.22 -8.54 -11.12
N THR A 140 5.17 -9.83 -10.78
CA THR A 140 6.26 -10.48 -10.03
C THR A 140 7.58 -10.51 -10.79
N ALA A 141 7.58 -10.39 -12.13
CA ALA A 141 8.80 -10.31 -12.92
C ALA A 141 9.60 -9.01 -12.69
N LEU A 142 8.95 -7.98 -12.10
CA LEU A 142 9.54 -6.67 -11.81
C LEU A 142 9.86 -6.46 -10.33
N THR A 143 9.76 -7.51 -9.52
CA THR A 143 9.94 -7.44 -8.06
C THR A 143 11.09 -8.32 -7.57
N ASP A 144 11.42 -8.22 -6.31
CA ASP A 144 12.50 -9.00 -5.67
C ASP A 144 12.25 -10.51 -5.69
N VAL A 145 11.01 -10.95 -5.86
CA VAL A 145 10.65 -12.38 -5.96
C VAL A 145 10.81 -12.96 -7.37
N ALA A 146 11.09 -12.15 -8.40
CA ALA A 146 11.18 -12.58 -9.80
C ALA A 146 12.07 -13.81 -10.02
N ASN A 147 13.18 -13.93 -9.28
CA ASN A 147 14.11 -15.03 -9.36
C ASN A 147 13.83 -16.17 -8.36
N SER A 148 12.77 -16.07 -7.59
CA SER A 148 12.44 -17.01 -6.52
C SER A 148 11.21 -17.88 -6.85
N LEU A 149 10.47 -17.55 -7.91
CA LEU A 149 9.30 -18.32 -8.31
C LEU A 149 9.70 -19.53 -9.15
N LEU A 150 9.12 -20.68 -8.83
CA LEU A 150 9.32 -21.94 -9.51
C LEU A 150 8.11 -22.29 -10.37
N PRO A 151 8.29 -23.05 -11.46
CA PRO A 151 7.20 -23.54 -12.30
C PRO A 151 6.22 -24.41 -11.51
N GLU A 152 4.94 -24.34 -11.87
CA GLU A 152 3.86 -25.16 -11.33
C GLU A 152 3.68 -25.11 -9.80
N MET A 153 4.19 -24.05 -9.15
CA MET A 153 4.06 -23.82 -7.73
C MET A 153 2.93 -22.80 -7.43
N GLU A 154 2.28 -22.97 -6.29
CA GLU A 154 1.27 -22.02 -5.78
C GLU A 154 1.90 -21.03 -4.82
N TYR A 155 1.55 -19.76 -5.00
CA TYR A 155 2.04 -18.65 -4.18
C TYR A 155 0.86 -17.88 -3.58
N PRO A 156 0.85 -17.62 -2.26
CA PRO A 156 -0.14 -16.75 -1.66
C PRO A 156 0.14 -15.28 -2.05
N VAL A 157 -0.80 -14.71 -2.77
CA VAL A 157 -0.87 -13.28 -3.04
C VAL A 157 -1.87 -12.69 -2.05
N PHE A 158 -1.49 -11.64 -1.36
CA PHE A 158 -2.34 -11.03 -0.34
C PHE A 158 -2.46 -9.52 -0.53
N ALA A 159 -3.51 -8.96 0.04
CA ALA A 159 -3.66 -7.52 0.22
C ALA A 159 -4.39 -7.20 1.53
N ILE A 160 -4.07 -6.05 2.12
CA ILE A 160 -4.68 -5.57 3.35
C ILE A 160 -4.69 -4.04 3.37
N GLY A 161 -5.82 -3.45 3.76
CA GLY A 161 -5.93 -2.00 3.91
C GLY A 161 -5.14 -1.49 5.11
N ILE A 162 -4.39 -0.41 4.92
CA ILE A 162 -3.53 0.19 5.94
C ILE A 162 -3.76 1.71 5.95
N ALA A 163 -3.97 2.27 7.13
CA ALA A 163 -4.02 3.71 7.35
C ALA A 163 -2.63 4.30 7.62
N ASN A 164 -2.53 5.62 7.56
CA ASN A 164 -1.28 6.37 7.76
C ASN A 164 -0.61 6.16 9.12
N ASP A 165 -1.33 5.64 10.12
CA ASP A 165 -0.77 5.28 11.44
C ASP A 165 -0.28 3.83 11.52
N GLY A 166 -0.33 3.11 10.41
CA GLY A 166 0.01 1.70 10.35
C GLY A 166 -1.08 0.77 10.88
N SER A 167 -2.25 1.29 11.26
CA SER A 167 -3.39 0.46 11.65
C SER A 167 -4.09 -0.13 10.43
N PHE A 168 -4.60 -1.36 10.55
CA PHE A 168 -5.31 -2.01 9.45
C PHE A 168 -6.74 -1.49 9.34
N THR A 169 -7.20 -1.30 8.09
CA THR A 169 -8.51 -0.75 7.75
C THR A 169 -9.43 -1.76 7.09
N THR A 170 -8.91 -2.91 6.66
CA THR A 170 -9.70 -4.05 6.17
C THR A 170 -9.19 -5.35 6.77
N GLU A 171 -10.00 -6.40 6.68
CA GLU A 171 -9.51 -7.77 6.82
C GLU A 171 -8.53 -8.08 5.67
N PRO A 172 -7.56 -8.98 5.87
CA PRO A 172 -6.68 -9.42 4.81
C PRO A 172 -7.43 -10.26 3.78
N VAL A 173 -7.06 -10.14 2.52
CA VAL A 173 -7.49 -11.04 1.46
C VAL A 173 -6.29 -11.82 0.94
N VAL A 174 -6.47 -13.12 0.67
CA VAL A 174 -5.44 -14.00 0.10
C VAL A 174 -6.01 -14.75 -1.08
N LYS A 175 -5.22 -14.84 -2.13
CA LYS A 175 -5.48 -15.67 -3.30
C LYS A 175 -4.25 -16.50 -3.62
N MET A 176 -4.44 -17.83 -3.73
CA MET A 176 -3.40 -18.71 -4.25
C MET A 176 -3.30 -18.55 -5.76
N VAL A 177 -2.12 -18.22 -6.27
CA VAL A 177 -1.84 -18.08 -7.70
C VAL A 177 -0.78 -19.09 -8.08
N ARG A 178 -1.05 -19.89 -9.12
CA ARG A 178 -0.14 -20.92 -9.61
C ARG A 178 0.61 -20.45 -10.84
N THR A 179 1.94 -20.55 -10.83
CA THR A 179 2.80 -20.33 -12.00
C THR A 179 2.51 -21.37 -13.10
N GLY A 180 2.85 -21.03 -14.33
CA GLY A 180 2.68 -21.89 -15.50
C GLY A 180 3.66 -23.07 -15.54
N GLU A 181 3.45 -23.96 -16.51
CA GLU A 181 4.34 -25.07 -16.79
C GLU A 181 5.68 -24.57 -17.39
N THR A 182 6.74 -25.33 -17.20
CA THR A 182 8.02 -25.07 -17.88
C THR A 182 7.82 -25.26 -19.39
N GLU A 183 8.17 -24.25 -20.20
CA GLU A 183 8.18 -24.40 -21.65
C GLU A 183 9.11 -25.59 -22.03
N ARG A 184 8.53 -26.63 -22.59
CA ARG A 184 9.32 -27.69 -23.18
C ARG A 184 9.89 -27.18 -24.50
N ASN A 185 11.19 -26.92 -24.53
CA ASN A 185 11.87 -26.69 -25.79
C ASN A 185 11.73 -27.97 -26.64
N ASN A 186 10.87 -27.92 -27.67
CA ASN A 186 10.77 -28.94 -28.71
C ASN A 186 11.92 -28.77 -29.72
#